data_65eeafebe75597f0e5b38ee67136cf35
#
_entry.id   65eeafebe75597f0e5b38ee67136cf35
#
_cell.length_a   1.000
_cell.length_b   1.000
_cell.length_c   1.000
_cell.angle_alpha   90.00
_cell.angle_beta   90.00
_cell.angle_gamma   90.00
#
_symmetry.space_group_name_H-M   'P 1'
#
loop_
_entity.id
_entity.type
_entity.pdbx_description
1 polymer ?
#
loop_
_entity_poly.entity_id
_entity_poly.type
_entity_poly.pdbx_seq_one_letter_code
_entity_poly.pdbx_strand_id
1 'polypeptide(L)'
;MISILTWLLVALPLAIKEVDNFGLSLVIYVLLILVTQFILSKLSVKLGATQVFRYSIGQKIFRIVFSGFIIALTVYLGKVLGPFWGGVMAMFPAAYFSGIIVIHMSNSTNKLIEVFAKSALGSITLIVYAACSHFFFPAIGPYLGTLAAFTLSALCSYLIYKSKLA
;
A
#
# COMPACT_ATOMS: atom_id res chain seq x y z
N MET A 1 4.11 -5.92 -15.60
CA MET A 1 3.73 -4.75 -16.46
C MET A 1 2.27 -4.35 -16.27
N ILE A 2 1.32 -5.28 -16.30
CA ILE A 2 -0.13 -4.97 -16.16
C ILE A 2 -0.44 -4.20 -14.86
N SER A 3 0.13 -4.56 -13.73
CA SER A 3 -0.11 -3.90 -12.44
C SER A 3 0.32 -2.43 -12.39
N ILE A 4 1.42 -2.07 -13.05
CA ILE A 4 1.86 -0.67 -13.16
C ILE A 4 0.91 0.12 -14.06
N LEU A 5 0.51 -0.48 -15.19
CA LEU A 5 -0.46 0.14 -16.10
C LEU A 5 -1.81 0.36 -15.40
N THR A 6 -2.28 -0.61 -14.62
CA THR A 6 -3.51 -0.47 -13.84
C THR A 6 -3.37 0.64 -12.79
N TRP A 7 -2.24 0.70 -12.09
CA TRP A 7 -1.98 1.78 -11.13
C TRP A 7 -1.97 3.15 -11.81
N LEU A 8 -1.27 3.30 -12.94
CA LEU A 8 -1.25 4.55 -13.71
C LEU A 8 -2.64 4.94 -14.21
N LEU A 9 -3.42 3.97 -14.73
CA LEU A 9 -4.78 4.19 -15.21
C LEU A 9 -5.72 4.73 -14.13
N VAL A 10 -5.52 4.35 -12.87
CA VAL A 10 -6.32 4.83 -11.74
C VAL A 10 -5.73 6.11 -11.15
N ALA A 11 -4.41 6.18 -10.98
CA ALA A 11 -3.74 7.29 -10.32
C ALA A 11 -3.75 8.57 -11.18
N LEU A 12 -3.51 8.47 -12.49
CA LEU A 12 -3.45 9.64 -13.38
C LEU A 12 -4.77 10.43 -13.45
N PRO A 13 -5.95 9.83 -13.67
CA PRO A 13 -7.19 10.57 -13.68
C PRO A 13 -7.51 11.27 -12.35
N LEU A 14 -7.19 10.59 -11.23
CA LEU A 14 -7.35 11.17 -9.89
C LEU A 14 -6.37 12.33 -9.68
N ALA A 15 -5.15 12.20 -10.18
CA ALA A 15 -4.14 13.23 -10.13
C ALA A 15 -4.51 14.46 -10.97
N ILE A 16 -5.03 14.26 -12.18
CA ILE A 16 -5.41 15.35 -13.09
C ILE A 16 -6.64 16.12 -12.55
N LYS A 17 -7.58 15.43 -11.92
CA LYS A 17 -8.81 16.06 -11.39
C LYS A 17 -8.63 16.69 -10.01
N GLU A 18 -7.46 16.52 -9.38
CA GLU A 18 -7.17 17.05 -8.03
C GLU A 18 -8.36 16.85 -7.07
N VAL A 19 -8.72 15.58 -6.85
CA VAL A 19 -9.88 15.25 -6.00
C VAL A 19 -9.56 15.56 -4.54
N ASP A 20 -9.94 16.76 -4.09
CA ASP A 20 -9.67 17.25 -2.72
C ASP A 20 -10.71 16.77 -1.69
N ASN A 21 -11.73 16.05 -2.10
CA ASN A 21 -12.76 15.58 -1.20
C ASN A 21 -12.34 14.28 -0.51
N PHE A 22 -11.88 14.42 0.75
CA PHE A 22 -11.46 13.29 1.57
C PHE A 22 -12.56 12.22 1.73
N GLY A 23 -13.81 12.63 1.96
CA GLY A 23 -14.92 11.71 2.12
C GLY A 23 -15.19 10.88 0.85
N LEU A 24 -15.15 11.52 -0.32
CA LEU A 24 -15.31 10.85 -1.61
C LEU A 24 -14.17 9.85 -1.84
N SER A 25 -12.93 10.24 -1.57
CA SER A 25 -11.76 9.38 -1.71
C SER A 25 -11.84 8.15 -0.81
N LEU A 26 -12.32 8.33 0.42
CA LEU A 26 -12.53 7.24 1.38
C LEU A 26 -13.59 6.25 0.89
N VAL A 27 -14.73 6.74 0.38
CA VAL A 27 -15.80 5.88 -0.17
C VAL A 27 -15.29 5.09 -1.37
N ILE A 28 -14.60 5.74 -2.32
CA ILE A 28 -14.02 5.08 -3.50
C ILE A 28 -13.07 3.96 -3.05
N TYR A 29 -12.19 4.24 -2.09
CA TYR A 29 -11.23 3.27 -1.60
C TYR A 29 -11.92 2.05 -0.95
N VAL A 30 -12.94 2.28 -0.12
CA VAL A 30 -13.70 1.19 0.51
C VAL A 30 -14.38 0.33 -0.55
N LEU A 31 -15.00 0.95 -1.55
CA LEU A 31 -15.61 0.23 -2.67
C LEU A 31 -14.58 -0.63 -3.43
N LEU A 32 -13.40 -0.08 -3.72
CA LEU A 32 -12.33 -0.82 -4.39
C LEU A 32 -11.86 -2.03 -3.56
N ILE A 33 -11.73 -1.89 -2.24
CA ILE A 33 -11.39 -3.03 -1.38
C ILE A 33 -12.49 -4.09 -1.43
N LEU A 34 -13.76 -3.71 -1.30
CA LEU A 34 -14.88 -4.66 -1.35
C LEU A 34 -14.93 -5.41 -2.68
N VAL A 35 -14.77 -4.70 -3.79
CA VAL A 35 -14.70 -5.32 -5.13
C VAL A 35 -13.52 -6.28 -5.23
N THR A 36 -12.34 -5.87 -4.75
CA THR A 36 -11.14 -6.72 -4.75
C THR A 36 -11.36 -7.98 -3.92
N GLN A 37 -11.93 -7.86 -2.72
CA GLN A 37 -12.24 -9.01 -1.87
C GLN A 37 -13.27 -9.95 -2.52
N PHE A 38 -14.28 -9.38 -3.16
CA PHE A 38 -15.28 -10.16 -3.89
C PHE A 38 -14.66 -10.95 -5.06
N ILE A 39 -13.79 -10.32 -5.84
CA ILE A 39 -13.07 -10.99 -6.93
C ILE A 39 -12.17 -12.10 -6.39
N LEU A 40 -11.38 -11.81 -5.32
CA LEU A 40 -10.49 -12.79 -4.72
C LEU A 40 -11.25 -13.98 -4.12
N SER A 41 -12.41 -13.75 -3.52
CA SER A 41 -13.27 -14.83 -2.99
C SER A 41 -13.79 -15.76 -4.10
N LYS A 42 -14.15 -15.20 -5.27
CA LYS A 42 -14.59 -15.99 -6.42
C LYS A 42 -13.45 -16.79 -7.09
N LEU A 43 -12.23 -16.26 -7.06
CA LEU A 43 -11.06 -16.94 -7.62
C LEU A 43 -10.58 -18.11 -6.76
N SER A 44 -11.26 -18.42 -5.63
CA SER A 44 -10.92 -19.51 -4.72
C SER A 44 -9.43 -19.55 -4.36
N VAL A 45 -8.81 -18.39 -4.22
CA VAL A 45 -7.41 -18.29 -3.82
C VAL A 45 -7.28 -18.88 -2.43
N LYS A 46 -6.78 -20.11 -2.34
CA LYS A 46 -6.51 -20.75 -1.04
C LYS A 46 -5.45 -19.89 -0.33
N LEU A 47 -5.89 -19.20 0.70
CA LEU A 47 -5.01 -18.48 1.61
C LEU A 47 -4.27 -19.54 2.45
N GLY A 48 -3.25 -20.16 1.87
CA GLY A 48 -2.41 -21.15 2.55
C GLY A 48 -1.67 -20.54 3.74
N ALA A 49 -1.06 -21.40 4.55
CA ALA A 49 -0.26 -20.99 5.70
C ALA A 49 0.80 -19.95 5.26
N THR A 50 0.99 -18.93 6.08
CA THR A 50 1.92 -17.82 5.82
C THR A 50 3.33 -18.37 5.55
N GLN A 51 3.72 -18.44 4.29
CA GLN A 51 5.07 -18.89 3.94
C GLN A 51 6.07 -17.77 4.27
N VAL A 52 7.01 -18.08 5.15
CA VAL A 52 8.11 -17.19 5.46
C VAL A 52 9.09 -17.19 4.29
N PHE A 53 9.13 -16.09 3.54
CA PHE A 53 10.11 -15.93 2.46
C PHE A 53 11.50 -15.65 3.06
N ARG A 54 12.45 -16.55 2.81
CA ARG A 54 13.87 -16.30 3.11
C ARG A 54 14.48 -15.57 1.91
N TYR A 55 14.70 -14.27 2.06
CA TYR A 55 15.38 -13.47 1.06
C TYR A 55 16.90 -13.60 1.21
N SER A 56 17.60 -13.73 0.08
CA SER A 56 19.05 -13.61 0.04
C SER A 56 19.50 -12.19 0.42
N ILE A 57 20.75 -12.02 0.84
CA ILE A 57 21.29 -10.71 1.21
C ILE A 57 21.19 -9.73 0.04
N GLY A 58 21.51 -10.16 -1.18
CA GLY A 58 21.38 -9.32 -2.38
C GLY A 58 19.95 -8.86 -2.65
N GLN A 59 18.96 -9.74 -2.44
CA GLN A 59 17.54 -9.40 -2.58
C GLN A 59 17.07 -8.38 -1.53
N LYS A 60 17.59 -8.47 -0.30
CA LYS A 60 17.31 -7.48 0.75
C LYS A 60 17.91 -6.12 0.40
N ILE A 61 19.17 -6.09 -0.03
CA ILE A 61 19.85 -4.86 -0.45
C ILE A 61 19.09 -4.22 -1.62
N PHE A 62 18.75 -5.00 -2.64
CA PHE A 62 17.98 -4.50 -3.79
C PHE A 62 16.66 -3.84 -3.34
N ARG A 63 15.91 -4.47 -2.43
CA ARG A 63 14.65 -3.91 -1.92
C ARG A 63 14.86 -2.61 -1.16
N ILE A 64 15.90 -2.51 -0.34
CA ILE A 64 16.23 -1.30 0.42
C ILE A 64 16.61 -0.17 -0.52
N VAL A 65 17.52 -0.42 -1.46
CA VAL A 65 17.98 0.58 -2.42
C VAL A 65 16.84 1.04 -3.33
N PHE A 66 16.06 0.11 -3.86
CA PHE A 66 14.92 0.42 -4.72
C PHE A 66 13.85 1.24 -3.98
N SER A 67 13.48 0.83 -2.76
CA SER A 67 12.49 1.59 -1.97
C SER A 67 13.02 2.97 -1.57
N GLY A 68 14.29 3.08 -1.20
CA GLY A 68 14.94 4.36 -0.90
C GLY A 68 14.98 5.30 -2.12
N PHE A 69 15.25 4.77 -3.30
CA PHE A 69 15.20 5.53 -4.55
C PHE A 69 13.80 6.08 -4.83
N ILE A 70 12.76 5.26 -4.68
CA ILE A 70 11.37 5.71 -4.87
C ILE A 70 10.98 6.79 -3.86
N ILE A 71 11.39 6.66 -2.59
CA ILE A 71 11.15 7.69 -1.58
C ILE A 71 11.87 9.00 -1.96
N ALA A 72 13.13 8.93 -2.36
CA ALA A 72 13.89 10.10 -2.78
C ALA A 72 13.24 10.79 -4.01
N LEU A 73 12.80 9.99 -4.98
CA LEU A 73 12.07 10.48 -6.16
C LEU A 73 10.74 11.16 -5.77
N THR A 74 9.99 10.56 -4.84
CA THR A 74 8.74 11.12 -4.32
C THR A 74 8.97 12.50 -3.70
N VAL A 75 9.99 12.63 -2.83
CA VAL A 75 10.35 13.90 -2.20
C VAL A 75 10.78 14.94 -3.22
N TYR A 76 11.59 14.53 -4.20
CA TYR A 76 12.02 15.41 -5.29
C TYR A 76 10.85 15.92 -6.12
N LEU A 77 9.94 15.02 -6.56
CA LEU A 77 8.76 15.40 -7.34
C LEU A 77 7.80 16.27 -6.53
N GLY A 78 7.65 16.01 -5.23
CA GLY A 78 6.87 16.88 -4.35
C GLY A 78 7.41 18.30 -4.24
N LYS A 79 8.75 18.47 -4.32
CA LYS A 79 9.39 19.80 -4.34
C LYS A 79 9.25 20.52 -5.67
N VAL A 80 9.33 19.79 -6.79
CA VAL A 80 9.33 20.38 -8.14
C VAL A 80 7.93 20.57 -8.68
N LEU A 81 7.05 19.58 -8.52
CA LEU A 81 5.70 19.57 -9.07
C LEU A 81 4.61 19.93 -8.05
N GLY A 82 4.99 20.13 -6.80
CA GLY A 82 4.08 20.46 -5.72
C GLY A 82 3.65 19.27 -4.86
N PRO A 83 3.05 19.55 -3.67
CA PRO A 83 2.71 18.53 -2.67
C PRO A 83 1.77 17.46 -3.18
N PHE A 84 0.87 17.82 -4.08
CA PHE A 84 -0.09 16.89 -4.67
C PHE A 84 0.59 15.75 -5.44
N TRP A 85 1.53 16.09 -6.33
CA TRP A 85 2.29 15.08 -7.09
C TRP A 85 3.22 14.27 -6.19
N GLY A 86 3.77 14.88 -5.14
CA GLY A 86 4.50 14.16 -4.09
C GLY A 86 3.62 13.10 -3.43
N GLY A 87 2.36 13.44 -3.10
CA GLY A 87 1.38 12.51 -2.54
C GLY A 87 1.03 11.36 -3.48
N VAL A 88 0.76 11.65 -4.75
CA VAL A 88 0.48 10.61 -5.78
C VAL A 88 1.66 9.64 -5.90
N MET A 89 2.89 10.15 -5.94
CA MET A 89 4.09 9.30 -6.02
C MET A 89 4.36 8.53 -4.73
N ALA A 90 4.01 9.08 -3.56
CA ALA A 90 4.12 8.38 -2.28
C ALA A 90 3.22 7.12 -2.24
N MET A 91 2.12 7.12 -2.96
CA MET A 91 1.22 5.97 -3.08
C MET A 91 1.73 4.89 -4.05
N PHE A 92 2.87 5.14 -4.75
CA PHE A 92 3.47 4.11 -5.59
C PHE A 92 3.86 2.89 -4.73
N PRO A 93 3.42 1.68 -5.09
CA PRO A 93 3.61 0.51 -4.26
C PRO A 93 5.03 -0.07 -4.37
N ALA A 94 6.05 0.73 -4.03
CA ALA A 94 7.47 0.37 -4.17
C ALA A 94 7.84 -0.94 -3.45
N ALA A 95 7.31 -1.14 -2.26
CA ALA A 95 7.56 -2.35 -1.48
C ALA A 95 6.95 -3.60 -2.14
N TYR A 96 5.74 -3.47 -2.73
CA TYR A 96 5.12 -4.57 -3.47
C TYR A 96 5.84 -4.83 -4.78
N PHE A 97 6.19 -3.77 -5.51
CA PHE A 97 6.86 -3.90 -6.80
C PHE A 97 8.23 -4.56 -6.67
N SER A 98 9.03 -4.13 -5.70
CA SER A 98 10.31 -4.79 -5.39
C SER A 98 10.13 -6.25 -4.96
N GLY A 99 9.07 -6.55 -4.20
CA GLY A 99 8.71 -7.91 -3.81
C GLY A 99 8.33 -8.79 -5.00
N ILE A 100 7.53 -8.26 -5.94
CA ILE A 100 7.15 -8.98 -7.18
C ILE A 100 8.38 -9.35 -8.00
N ILE A 101 9.29 -8.40 -8.22
CA ILE A 101 10.53 -8.64 -8.98
C ILE A 101 11.31 -9.78 -8.33
N VAL A 102 11.53 -9.71 -7.03
CA VAL A 102 12.32 -10.72 -6.30
C VAL A 102 11.65 -12.09 -6.33
N ILE A 103 10.34 -12.19 -6.16
CA ILE A 103 9.62 -13.47 -6.20
C ILE A 103 9.57 -14.02 -7.63
N HIS A 104 9.41 -13.16 -8.63
CA HIS A 104 9.43 -13.58 -10.04
C HIS A 104 10.80 -14.17 -10.44
N MET A 105 11.88 -13.55 -9.97
CA MET A 105 13.25 -14.08 -10.17
C MET A 105 13.49 -15.42 -9.46
N SER A 106 12.71 -15.75 -8.44
CA SER A 106 12.79 -17.03 -7.72
C SER A 106 11.89 -18.14 -8.28
N ASN A 107 11.29 -17.96 -9.47
CA ASN A 107 10.47 -18.95 -10.20
C ASN A 107 9.23 -19.48 -9.45
N SER A 108 8.60 -18.71 -8.56
CA SER A 108 7.43 -19.19 -7.84
C SER A 108 6.18 -18.34 -8.07
N THR A 109 5.62 -18.41 -9.27
CA THR A 109 4.44 -17.62 -9.68
C THR A 109 3.20 -17.87 -8.81
N ASN A 110 2.97 -19.09 -8.35
CA ASN A 110 1.82 -19.43 -7.51
C ASN A 110 1.87 -18.73 -6.13
N LYS A 111 3.07 -18.46 -5.63
CA LYS A 111 3.27 -17.74 -4.36
C LYS A 111 2.96 -16.25 -4.46
N LEU A 112 3.08 -15.66 -5.65
CA LEU A 112 2.72 -14.26 -5.88
C LEU A 112 1.25 -13.99 -5.60
N ILE A 113 0.36 -14.82 -6.14
CA ILE A 113 -1.09 -14.65 -6.01
C ILE A 113 -1.51 -14.68 -4.53
N GLU A 114 -0.94 -15.60 -3.76
CA GLU A 114 -1.22 -15.72 -2.32
C GLU A 114 -0.77 -14.50 -1.52
N VAL A 115 0.45 -13.99 -1.79
CA VAL A 115 0.98 -12.79 -1.12
C VAL A 115 0.14 -11.57 -1.44
N PHE A 116 -0.28 -11.42 -2.70
CA PHE A 116 -1.11 -10.28 -3.12
C PHE A 116 -2.52 -10.35 -2.53
N ALA A 117 -3.13 -11.52 -2.47
CA ALA A 117 -4.44 -11.69 -1.85
C ALA A 117 -4.44 -11.29 -0.37
N LYS A 118 -3.38 -11.66 0.36
CA LYS A 118 -3.22 -11.25 1.77
C LYS A 118 -2.91 -9.75 1.93
N SER A 119 -2.13 -9.19 1.02
CA SER A 119 -1.74 -7.78 1.08
C SER A 119 -2.92 -6.82 0.87
N ALA A 120 -3.92 -7.22 0.10
CA ALA A 120 -5.14 -6.43 -0.10
C ALA A 120 -5.86 -6.12 1.23
N LEU A 121 -5.86 -7.06 2.18
CA LEU A 121 -6.39 -6.81 3.53
C LEU A 121 -5.46 -5.93 4.37
N GLY A 122 -4.16 -6.07 4.17
CA GLY A 122 -3.16 -5.21 4.83
C GLY A 122 -3.30 -3.73 4.43
N SER A 123 -3.82 -3.44 3.24
CA SER A 123 -4.01 -2.06 2.78
C SER A 123 -5.05 -1.28 3.61
N ILE A 124 -5.94 -1.96 4.35
CA ILE A 124 -6.89 -1.32 5.28
C ILE A 124 -6.13 -0.49 6.34
N THR A 125 -4.97 -0.93 6.76
CA THR A 125 -4.16 -0.20 7.75
C THR A 125 -3.65 1.13 7.22
N LEU A 126 -3.43 1.23 5.90
CA LEU A 126 -3.00 2.48 5.26
C LEU A 126 -4.11 3.52 5.27
N ILE A 127 -5.37 3.11 5.06
CA ILE A 127 -6.48 4.07 5.12
C ILE A 127 -6.76 4.53 6.54
N VAL A 128 -6.61 3.64 7.53
CA VAL A 128 -6.69 4.03 8.94
C VAL A 128 -5.62 5.07 9.27
N TYR A 129 -4.38 4.84 8.81
CA TYR A 129 -3.32 5.82 8.98
C TYR A 129 -3.65 7.14 8.30
N ALA A 130 -4.09 7.13 7.05
CA ALA A 130 -4.44 8.34 6.29
C ALA A 130 -5.60 9.10 6.94
N ALA A 131 -6.65 8.39 7.38
CA ALA A 131 -7.77 9.00 8.07
C ALA A 131 -7.35 9.62 9.40
N CYS A 132 -6.60 8.91 10.22
CA CYS A 132 -6.06 9.44 11.47
C CYS A 132 -5.16 10.66 11.24
N SER A 133 -4.30 10.63 10.23
CA SER A 133 -3.43 11.75 9.88
C SER A 133 -4.22 12.99 9.47
N HIS A 134 -5.29 12.80 8.68
CA HIS A 134 -6.16 13.89 8.25
C HIS A 134 -6.78 14.66 9.45
N PHE A 135 -7.19 13.95 10.50
CA PHE A 135 -7.79 14.57 11.68
C PHE A 135 -6.75 15.04 12.71
N PHE A 136 -5.67 14.29 12.91
CA PHE A 136 -4.72 14.58 13.97
C PHE A 136 -3.68 15.64 13.60
N PHE A 137 -3.30 15.74 12.32
CA PHE A 137 -2.29 16.74 11.94
C PHE A 137 -2.74 18.17 12.21
N PRO A 138 -3.99 18.58 11.90
CA PRO A 138 -4.48 19.90 12.26
C PRO A 138 -4.66 20.08 13.78
N ALA A 139 -5.00 19.00 14.52
CA ALA A 139 -5.33 19.08 15.93
C ALA A 139 -4.12 19.13 16.88
N ILE A 140 -3.11 18.27 16.63
CA ILE A 140 -1.97 18.05 17.52
C ILE A 140 -0.61 18.18 16.83
N GLY A 141 -0.62 18.64 15.57
CA GLY A 141 0.58 18.83 14.75
C GLY A 141 1.11 17.54 14.12
N PRO A 142 2.05 17.67 13.16
CA PRO A 142 2.49 16.52 12.33
C PRO A 142 3.27 15.46 13.13
N TYR A 143 4.05 15.82 14.13
CA TYR A 143 4.87 14.87 14.88
C TYR A 143 4.02 13.96 15.78
N LEU A 144 3.23 14.55 16.67
CA LEU A 144 2.34 13.79 17.56
C LEU A 144 1.21 13.11 16.77
N GLY A 145 0.70 13.78 15.74
CA GLY A 145 -0.30 13.22 14.84
C GLY A 145 0.20 11.97 14.10
N THR A 146 1.45 11.97 13.65
CA THR A 146 2.08 10.78 13.02
C THR A 146 2.18 9.63 14.01
N LEU A 147 2.64 9.91 15.25
CA LEU A 147 2.77 8.88 16.29
C LEU A 147 1.41 8.25 16.62
N ALA A 148 0.38 9.09 16.82
CA ALA A 148 -0.98 8.64 17.11
C ALA A 148 -1.58 7.84 15.95
N ALA A 149 -1.46 8.33 14.71
CA ALA A 149 -1.95 7.66 13.52
C ALA A 149 -1.26 6.30 13.30
N PHE A 150 0.06 6.24 13.50
CA PHE A 150 0.84 5.00 13.41
C PHE A 150 0.39 3.99 14.47
N THR A 151 0.21 4.42 15.72
CA THR A 151 -0.22 3.55 16.82
C THR A 151 -1.60 2.93 16.54
N LEU A 152 -2.57 3.74 16.10
CA LEU A 152 -3.91 3.26 15.75
C LEU A 152 -3.89 2.32 14.54
N SER A 153 -3.08 2.63 13.53
CA SER A 153 -2.90 1.77 12.36
C SER A 153 -2.25 0.43 12.73
N ALA A 154 -1.27 0.43 13.64
CA ALA A 154 -0.64 -0.78 14.15
C ALA A 154 -1.62 -1.63 14.97
N LEU A 155 -2.45 -1.02 15.82
CA LEU A 155 -3.52 -1.70 16.54
C LEU A 155 -4.54 -2.33 15.58
N CYS A 156 -4.95 -1.60 14.54
CA CYS A 156 -5.84 -2.12 13.51
C CYS A 156 -5.21 -3.34 12.80
N SER A 157 -3.94 -3.27 12.46
CA SER A 157 -3.19 -4.38 11.86
C SER A 157 -3.18 -5.61 12.78
N TYR A 158 -2.93 -5.40 14.06
CA TYR A 158 -2.93 -6.47 15.06
C TYR A 158 -4.32 -7.13 15.20
N LEU A 159 -5.39 -6.35 15.22
CA LEU A 159 -6.75 -6.85 15.28
C LEU A 159 -7.14 -7.68 14.04
N ILE A 160 -6.77 -7.19 12.84
CA ILE A 160 -6.97 -7.93 11.58
C ILE A 160 -6.20 -9.25 11.60
N TYR A 161 -4.97 -9.22 12.10
CA TYR A 161 -4.16 -10.44 12.23
C TYR A 161 -4.81 -11.44 13.19
N LYS A 162 -5.23 -10.99 14.36
CA LYS A 162 -5.88 -11.83 15.38
C LYS A 162 -7.20 -12.43 14.89
N SER A 163 -8.04 -11.66 14.19
CA SER A 163 -9.31 -12.12 13.66
C SER A 163 -9.20 -13.22 12.58
N LYS A 164 -8.03 -13.32 11.93
CA LYS A 164 -7.73 -14.35 10.92
C LYS A 164 -7.11 -15.61 11.49
N LEU A 165 -6.64 -15.57 12.72
CA LEU A 165 -6.06 -16.71 13.42
C LEU A 165 -7.09 -17.44 14.30
N ALA A 166 -8.25 -16.85 14.51
CA ALA A 166 -9.40 -17.44 15.14
C ALA A 166 -10.39 -18.01 14.11
#